data_84da8658a458331eb4919205f5984f3e
#
_entry.id   84da8658a458331eb4919205f5984f3e
#
_cell.length_a   1.000
_cell.length_b   1.000
_cell.length_c   1.000
_cell.angle_alpha   90.00
_cell.angle_beta   90.00
_cell.angle_gamma   90.00
#
_symmetry.space_group_name_H-M   'P 1'
#
loop_
_entity.id
_entity.type
_entity.pdbx_description
1 polymer ?
#
loop_
_entity_poly.entity_id
_entity_poly.type
_entity_poly.pdbx_seq_one_letter_code
_entity_poly.pdbx_strand_id
1 'polypeptide(L)'
;MEREATDSVGVTILISNYNYARFLPAAIDSALSQTYRPLEVVVVDDGSTDESPDVIRDYGDRIRPVFKSNGGQASAFNAGFAASRGEVICLLDADDFFFPEKAERSVLALLAHPDAGWVFHPVHREDGEGHSESVPSLDKPLFIDIRDGALRGKLPGPPGPVTSGIVMSRDLMSHILPVTEAIRITADSYLIFLASALSPGIHLEEALAVQRIHDANHYTLRPDRLLIEARIHLLIAEEMRRRHPELWHLSNHIFSRAMANYHLAATADESCSSSVRTYVCNASLVEWPDLFLRAAYHRIRRRPSRG
;
A
#
# COMPACT_ATOMS: atom_id res chain seq x y z
N MET A 1 27.47 17.63 -9.33
CA MET A 1 26.15 18.08 -9.83
C MET A 1 25.00 17.22 -9.29
N GLU A 2 25.12 15.90 -9.24
CA GLU A 2 24.06 15.03 -8.68
C GLU A 2 23.79 15.23 -7.17
N ARG A 3 24.80 15.49 -6.36
CA ARG A 3 24.65 15.72 -4.91
C ARG A 3 23.89 17.01 -4.56
N GLU A 4 24.06 18.10 -5.30
CA GLU A 4 23.37 19.38 -5.03
C GLU A 4 21.85 19.33 -5.31
N ALA A 5 21.43 18.49 -6.28
CA ALA A 5 20.00 18.32 -6.58
C ALA A 5 19.28 17.43 -5.54
N THR A 6 20.00 16.49 -4.92
CA THR A 6 19.42 15.59 -3.89
C THR A 6 19.22 16.30 -2.55
N ASP A 7 20.07 17.26 -2.20
CA ASP A 7 20.01 17.98 -0.90
C ASP A 7 18.80 18.92 -0.75
N SER A 8 18.01 19.10 -1.83
CA SER A 8 16.79 19.94 -1.82
C SER A 8 15.50 19.18 -1.62
N VAL A 9 15.45 17.86 -1.91
CA VAL A 9 14.23 17.05 -1.86
C VAL A 9 14.00 16.52 -0.45
N GLY A 10 12.96 17.00 0.22
CA GLY A 10 12.59 16.54 1.56
C GLY A 10 11.94 15.15 1.53
N VAL A 11 12.36 14.26 2.43
CA VAL A 11 11.78 12.91 2.59
C VAL A 11 11.01 12.82 3.91
N THR A 12 9.80 12.26 3.87
CA THR A 12 9.09 11.80 5.06
C THR A 12 9.10 10.27 5.09
N ILE A 13 9.53 9.68 6.19
CA ILE A 13 9.20 8.29 6.51
C ILE A 13 7.95 8.30 7.38
N LEU A 14 6.87 7.69 6.89
CA LEU A 14 5.59 7.60 7.56
C LEU A 14 5.43 6.20 8.12
N ILE A 15 5.47 6.07 9.44
CA ILE A 15 5.30 4.81 10.17
C ILE A 15 3.85 4.73 10.66
N SER A 16 3.13 3.67 10.30
CA SER A 16 1.79 3.38 10.81
C SER A 16 1.87 2.32 11.92
N ASN A 17 1.38 2.64 13.11
CA ASN A 17 1.43 1.78 14.29
C ASN A 17 0.05 1.52 14.88
N TYR A 18 -0.21 0.26 15.26
CA TYR A 18 -1.30 -0.14 16.13
C TYR A 18 -0.94 -1.43 16.90
N ASN A 19 -0.66 -1.30 18.20
CA ASN A 19 -0.32 -2.41 19.10
C ASN A 19 0.94 -3.20 18.67
N TYR A 20 1.99 -2.49 18.28
CA TYR A 20 3.29 -3.07 17.91
C TYR A 20 4.44 -2.53 18.75
N ALA A 21 4.22 -2.20 20.05
CA ALA A 21 5.23 -1.65 20.96
C ALA A 21 6.56 -2.43 20.93
N ARG A 22 6.50 -3.77 20.85
CA ARG A 22 7.68 -4.64 20.78
C ARG A 22 8.55 -4.38 19.55
N PHE A 23 7.96 -4.04 18.42
CA PHE A 23 8.65 -3.93 17.12
C PHE A 23 8.98 -2.48 16.75
N LEU A 24 8.16 -1.56 17.24
CA LEU A 24 8.20 -0.14 16.91
C LEU A 24 9.56 0.54 17.09
N PRO A 25 10.38 0.25 18.13
CA PRO A 25 11.70 0.83 18.25
C PRO A 25 12.60 0.54 17.04
N ALA A 26 12.63 -0.69 16.55
CA ALA A 26 13.43 -1.06 15.39
C ALA A 26 12.97 -0.33 14.12
N ALA A 27 11.66 -0.15 13.92
CA ALA A 27 11.12 0.64 12.81
C ALA A 27 11.57 2.10 12.88
N ILE A 28 11.41 2.75 14.04
CA ILE A 28 11.79 4.15 14.24
C ILE A 28 13.31 4.34 14.11
N ASP A 29 14.11 3.48 14.72
CA ASP A 29 15.57 3.58 14.66
C ASP A 29 16.09 3.39 13.22
N SER A 30 15.50 2.48 12.45
CA SER A 30 15.83 2.29 11.03
C SER A 30 15.48 3.52 10.20
N ALA A 31 14.36 4.19 10.49
CA ALA A 31 13.97 5.43 9.85
C ALA A 31 14.90 6.59 10.18
N LEU A 32 15.32 6.71 11.44
CA LEU A 32 16.23 7.76 11.89
C LEU A 32 17.67 7.56 11.38
N SER A 33 18.07 6.30 11.12
CA SER A 33 19.43 5.95 10.66
C SER A 33 19.64 6.02 9.15
N GLN A 34 18.66 6.47 8.37
CA GLN A 34 18.82 6.63 6.93
C GLN A 34 20.02 7.51 6.57
N THR A 35 20.70 7.18 5.46
CA THR A 35 21.86 7.95 4.96
C THR A 35 21.47 9.27 4.33
N TYR A 36 20.23 9.41 3.89
CA TYR A 36 19.71 10.57 3.18
C TYR A 36 19.24 11.70 4.10
N ARG A 37 19.51 12.95 3.69
CA ARG A 37 18.97 14.18 4.30
C ARG A 37 18.61 15.19 3.20
N PRO A 38 17.60 16.09 3.39
CA PRO A 38 16.78 16.26 4.61
C PRO A 38 15.68 15.20 4.77
N LEU A 39 15.43 14.76 6.01
CA LEU A 39 14.51 13.70 6.34
C LEU A 39 13.75 13.97 7.64
N GLU A 40 12.45 13.72 7.65
CA GLU A 40 11.62 13.67 8.86
C GLU A 40 10.99 12.28 9.04
N VAL A 41 10.72 11.90 10.28
CA VAL A 41 10.02 10.66 10.63
C VAL A 41 8.70 11.02 11.29
N VAL A 42 7.59 10.63 10.69
CA VAL A 42 6.22 10.78 11.22
C VAL A 42 5.75 9.43 11.71
N VAL A 43 5.39 9.32 12.98
CA VAL A 43 4.88 8.08 13.58
C VAL A 43 3.42 8.30 13.97
N VAL A 44 2.53 7.55 13.34
CA VAL A 44 1.09 7.57 13.62
C VAL A 44 0.75 6.41 14.53
N ASP A 45 0.28 6.71 15.74
CA ASP A 45 -0.33 5.74 16.62
C ASP A 45 -1.85 5.74 16.42
N ASP A 46 -2.37 4.68 15.84
CA ASP A 46 -3.78 4.51 15.53
C ASP A 46 -4.59 4.00 16.73
N GLY A 47 -4.37 4.60 17.90
CA GLY A 47 -5.11 4.30 19.12
C GLY A 47 -4.71 2.99 19.78
N SER A 48 -3.40 2.75 19.89
CA SER A 48 -2.85 1.56 20.56
C SER A 48 -3.26 1.48 22.03
N THR A 49 -3.39 0.25 22.53
CA THR A 49 -3.72 -0.08 23.91
C THR A 49 -2.57 -0.78 24.65
N ASP A 50 -1.47 -1.02 23.95
CA ASP A 50 -0.21 -1.49 24.50
C ASP A 50 0.73 -0.32 24.86
N GLU A 51 2.00 -0.58 25.10
CA GLU A 51 3.01 0.41 25.46
C GLU A 51 3.48 1.29 24.28
N SER A 52 2.89 1.14 23.07
CA SER A 52 3.28 1.94 21.89
C SER A 52 3.29 3.45 22.13
N PRO A 53 2.28 4.06 22.81
CA PRO A 53 2.29 5.49 23.05
C PRO A 53 3.46 5.96 23.91
N ASP A 54 3.93 5.14 24.86
CA ASP A 54 5.07 5.47 25.72
C ASP A 54 6.37 5.35 24.95
N VAL A 55 6.54 4.26 24.17
CA VAL A 55 7.66 4.11 23.24
C VAL A 55 7.78 5.33 22.32
N ILE A 56 6.68 5.80 21.71
CA ILE A 56 6.71 6.96 20.82
C ILE A 56 7.15 8.23 21.56
N ARG A 57 6.65 8.48 22.77
CA ARG A 57 7.02 9.66 23.57
C ARG A 57 8.50 9.70 23.95
N ASP A 58 9.12 8.53 24.19
CA ASP A 58 10.54 8.40 24.53
C ASP A 58 11.48 8.87 23.40
N TYR A 59 11.00 8.91 22.15
CA TYR A 59 11.78 9.47 21.04
C TYR A 59 11.83 10.99 21.02
N GLY A 60 10.93 11.68 21.73
CA GLY A 60 10.91 13.15 21.85
C GLY A 60 10.90 13.86 20.49
N ASP A 61 11.71 14.92 20.37
CA ASP A 61 11.74 15.76 19.16
C ASP A 61 12.44 15.11 17.95
N ARG A 62 12.96 13.89 18.09
CA ARG A 62 13.58 13.15 16.97
C ARG A 62 12.56 12.69 15.93
N ILE A 63 11.29 12.59 16.30
CA ILE A 63 10.18 12.18 15.45
C ILE A 63 9.01 13.15 15.59
N ARG A 64 8.08 13.09 14.66
CA ARG A 64 6.78 13.77 14.74
C ARG A 64 5.70 12.77 15.10
N PRO A 65 5.24 12.71 16.34
CA PRO A 65 4.17 11.80 16.73
C PRO A 65 2.79 12.32 16.32
N VAL A 66 1.90 11.41 15.94
CA VAL A 66 0.48 11.66 15.67
C VAL A 66 -0.32 10.62 16.42
N PHE A 67 -1.00 11.00 17.50
CA PHE A 67 -1.88 10.13 18.28
C PHE A 67 -3.33 10.34 17.87
N LYS A 68 -4.06 9.26 17.58
CA LYS A 68 -5.47 9.32 17.18
C LYS A 68 -6.27 8.12 17.69
N SER A 69 -7.59 8.20 17.65
CA SER A 69 -8.46 7.04 17.89
C SER A 69 -8.32 6.02 16.76
N ASN A 70 -8.47 4.73 17.07
CA ASN A 70 -8.33 3.66 16.09
C ASN A 70 -9.31 3.78 14.92
N GLY A 71 -8.78 4.03 13.73
CA GLY A 71 -9.49 4.14 12.47
C GLY A 71 -9.02 3.12 11.41
N GLY A 72 -7.95 2.37 11.68
CA GLY A 72 -7.32 1.45 10.75
C GLY A 72 -6.27 2.09 9.85
N GLN A 73 -5.62 1.27 9.03
CA GLN A 73 -4.45 1.66 8.24
C GLN A 73 -4.71 2.85 7.30
N ALA A 74 -5.88 2.90 6.62
CA ALA A 74 -6.23 4.04 5.77
C ALA A 74 -6.28 5.35 6.58
N SER A 75 -6.88 5.31 7.77
CA SER A 75 -6.96 6.47 8.68
C SER A 75 -5.57 6.90 9.16
N ALA A 76 -4.67 5.94 9.43
CA ALA A 76 -3.29 6.22 9.79
C ALA A 76 -2.53 6.89 8.63
N PHE A 77 -2.68 6.40 7.40
CA PHE A 77 -2.07 7.03 6.22
C PHE A 77 -2.58 8.45 5.99
N ASN A 78 -3.90 8.68 6.11
CA ASN A 78 -4.49 10.01 5.98
C ASN A 78 -3.91 10.99 7.01
N ALA A 79 -3.87 10.58 8.28
CA ALA A 79 -3.35 11.42 9.37
C ALA A 79 -1.85 11.68 9.24
N GLY A 80 -1.08 10.66 8.89
CA GLY A 80 0.36 10.77 8.72
C GLY A 80 0.74 11.65 7.53
N PHE A 81 0.04 11.53 6.40
CA PHE A 81 0.24 12.39 5.24
C PHE A 81 -0.08 13.85 5.57
N ALA A 82 -1.18 14.11 6.26
CA ALA A 82 -1.55 15.47 6.69
C ALA A 82 -0.50 16.10 7.62
N ALA A 83 0.18 15.30 8.44
CA ALA A 83 1.23 15.75 9.33
C ALA A 83 2.61 15.88 8.65
N SER A 84 2.82 15.23 7.52
CA SER A 84 4.09 15.15 6.80
C SER A 84 4.38 16.40 5.96
N ARG A 85 5.66 16.66 5.65
CA ARG A 85 6.12 17.82 4.87
C ARG A 85 7.04 17.45 3.70
N GLY A 86 7.65 16.28 3.71
CA GLY A 86 8.57 15.83 2.67
C GLY A 86 7.92 15.75 1.29
N GLU A 87 8.68 15.96 0.25
CA GLU A 87 8.24 15.84 -1.15
C GLU A 87 8.16 14.38 -1.60
N VAL A 88 8.89 13.51 -0.93
CA VAL A 88 8.86 12.06 -1.12
C VAL A 88 8.41 11.40 0.18
N ILE A 89 7.45 10.49 0.08
CA ILE A 89 6.86 9.79 1.21
C ILE A 89 7.22 8.30 1.12
N CYS A 90 7.95 7.79 2.11
CA CYS A 90 8.26 6.37 2.28
C CYS A 90 7.32 5.79 3.35
N LEU A 91 6.54 4.77 3.01
CA LEU A 91 5.65 4.09 3.97
C LEU A 91 6.40 2.97 4.69
N LEU A 92 6.15 2.82 5.99
CA LEU A 92 6.74 1.76 6.80
C LEU A 92 5.69 1.23 7.80
N ASP A 93 5.48 -0.08 7.81
CA ASP A 93 4.71 -0.73 8.86
C ASP A 93 5.55 -0.82 10.15
N ALA A 94 4.93 -0.67 11.31
CA ALA A 94 5.63 -0.59 12.60
C ALA A 94 6.33 -1.90 13.01
N ASP A 95 5.97 -3.01 12.39
CA ASP A 95 6.59 -4.31 12.58
C ASP A 95 7.74 -4.62 11.60
N ASP A 96 8.03 -3.71 10.65
CA ASP A 96 9.10 -3.82 9.65
C ASP A 96 10.29 -2.88 9.97
N PHE A 97 11.34 -2.92 9.15
CA PHE A 97 12.43 -1.96 9.19
C PHE A 97 13.09 -1.74 7.83
N PHE A 98 13.74 -0.59 7.67
CA PHE A 98 14.42 -0.19 6.44
C PHE A 98 15.92 -0.46 6.48
N PHE A 99 16.50 -0.72 5.31
CA PHE A 99 17.94 -0.61 5.14
C PHE A 99 18.36 0.87 5.04
N PRO A 100 19.60 1.23 5.44
CA PRO A 100 20.03 2.62 5.56
C PRO A 100 19.91 3.45 4.27
N GLU A 101 20.04 2.82 3.12
CA GLU A 101 20.09 3.48 1.81
C GLU A 101 18.72 3.68 1.16
N LYS A 102 17.62 3.22 1.79
CA LYS A 102 16.30 3.23 1.15
C LYS A 102 15.87 4.61 0.67
N ALA A 103 15.95 5.61 1.53
CA ALA A 103 15.52 6.97 1.19
C ALA A 103 16.36 7.53 0.02
N GLU A 104 17.68 7.36 0.08
CA GLU A 104 18.60 7.81 -0.96
C GLU A 104 18.31 7.15 -2.30
N ARG A 105 18.21 5.81 -2.34
CA ARG A 105 17.92 5.05 -3.56
C ARG A 105 16.58 5.44 -4.19
N SER A 106 15.58 5.67 -3.37
CA SER A 106 14.26 6.09 -3.83
C SER A 106 14.26 7.50 -4.43
N VAL A 107 14.93 8.45 -3.79
CA VAL A 107 15.05 9.82 -4.31
C VAL A 107 15.84 9.85 -5.61
N LEU A 108 16.98 9.15 -5.69
CA LEU A 108 17.78 9.06 -6.91
C LEU A 108 16.98 8.47 -8.07
N ALA A 109 16.15 7.44 -7.83
CA ALA A 109 15.29 6.87 -8.85
C ALA A 109 14.27 7.88 -9.39
N LEU A 110 13.59 8.65 -8.49
CA LEU A 110 12.65 9.69 -8.90
C LEU A 110 13.31 10.85 -9.65
N LEU A 111 14.52 11.27 -9.23
CA LEU A 111 15.27 12.32 -9.91
C LEU A 111 15.73 11.88 -11.31
N ALA A 112 16.09 10.61 -11.49
CA ALA A 112 16.45 10.06 -12.80
C ALA A 112 15.24 9.95 -13.75
N HIS A 113 14.02 9.93 -13.22
CA HIS A 113 12.77 9.82 -13.96
C HIS A 113 11.73 10.84 -13.47
N PRO A 114 11.83 12.12 -13.85
CA PRO A 114 10.99 13.19 -13.33
C PRO A 114 9.47 13.00 -13.55
N ASP A 115 9.09 12.19 -14.54
CA ASP A 115 7.69 11.85 -14.81
C ASP A 115 7.14 10.77 -13.87
N ALA A 116 7.99 10.08 -13.11
CA ALA A 116 7.58 9.02 -12.20
C ALA A 116 7.08 9.58 -10.88
N GLY A 117 5.90 9.13 -10.46
CA GLY A 117 5.30 9.52 -9.17
C GLY A 117 5.52 8.48 -8.06
N TRP A 118 6.03 7.29 -8.36
CA TRP A 118 6.20 6.23 -7.37
C TRP A 118 7.45 5.39 -7.61
N VAL A 119 7.98 4.84 -6.53
CA VAL A 119 9.03 3.83 -6.53
C VAL A 119 8.54 2.66 -5.67
N PHE A 120 8.55 1.47 -6.25
CA PHE A 120 8.29 0.22 -5.56
C PHE A 120 9.56 -0.63 -5.52
N HIS A 121 9.73 -1.41 -4.48
CA HIS A 121 10.85 -2.33 -4.36
C HIS A 121 10.46 -3.60 -3.60
N PRO A 122 11.15 -4.73 -3.83
CA PRO A 122 10.96 -5.93 -3.04
C PRO A 122 11.41 -5.72 -1.60
N VAL A 123 11.00 -6.63 -0.72
CA VAL A 123 11.44 -6.68 0.68
C VAL A 123 12.03 -8.05 0.97
N HIS A 124 12.98 -8.14 1.88
CA HIS A 124 13.33 -9.41 2.49
C HIS A 124 12.22 -9.81 3.46
N ARG A 125 11.98 -11.12 3.60
CA ARG A 125 11.12 -11.65 4.67
C ARG A 125 11.98 -12.29 5.73
N GLU A 126 11.72 -11.93 6.98
CA GLU A 126 12.41 -12.49 8.14
C GLU A 126 11.38 -13.12 9.07
N ASP A 127 11.57 -14.38 9.44
CA ASP A 127 10.73 -15.05 10.42
C ASP A 127 11.20 -14.77 11.86
N GLY A 128 10.41 -15.26 12.84
CA GLY A 128 10.74 -15.07 14.26
C GLY A 128 12.02 -15.77 14.73
N GLU A 129 12.64 -16.59 13.89
CA GLU A 129 13.90 -17.31 14.13
C GLU A 129 15.10 -16.63 13.45
N GLY A 130 14.87 -15.54 12.72
CA GLY A 130 15.89 -14.78 12.00
C GLY A 130 16.27 -15.38 10.65
N HIS A 131 15.50 -16.35 10.13
CA HIS A 131 15.69 -16.81 8.76
C HIS A 131 15.14 -15.78 7.79
N SER A 132 16.00 -15.32 6.88
CA SER A 132 15.63 -14.34 5.87
C SER A 132 15.46 -15.03 4.52
N GLU A 133 14.28 -14.81 3.89
CA GLU A 133 14.00 -15.24 2.53
C GLU A 133 13.98 -14.02 1.61
N SER A 134 14.80 -14.06 0.56
CA SER A 134 14.77 -13.05 -0.49
C SER A 134 13.55 -13.28 -1.38
N VAL A 135 12.70 -12.27 -1.48
CA VAL A 135 11.65 -12.27 -2.51
C VAL A 135 12.31 -12.10 -3.87
N PRO A 136 11.86 -12.82 -4.92
CA PRO A 136 12.41 -12.65 -6.27
C PRO A 136 12.45 -11.19 -6.67
N SER A 137 13.63 -10.70 -7.00
CA SER A 137 13.88 -9.33 -7.46
C SER A 137 14.04 -9.31 -8.98
N LEU A 138 14.00 -8.12 -9.55
CA LEU A 138 14.34 -7.89 -10.95
C LEU A 138 15.86 -7.91 -11.12
N ASP A 139 16.35 -8.17 -12.33
CA ASP A 139 17.80 -8.10 -12.63
C ASP A 139 18.29 -6.64 -12.71
N LYS A 140 17.39 -5.70 -12.90
CA LYS A 140 17.66 -4.25 -13.02
C LYS A 140 16.39 -3.44 -12.72
N PRO A 141 16.52 -2.12 -12.43
CA PRO A 141 15.38 -1.24 -12.28
C PRO A 141 14.51 -1.25 -13.54
N LEU A 142 13.21 -1.20 -13.36
CA LEU A 142 12.24 -1.19 -14.46
C LEU A 142 11.36 0.06 -14.35
N PHE A 143 11.43 0.93 -15.37
CA PHE A 143 10.46 2.00 -15.55
C PHE A 143 9.15 1.40 -16.08
N ILE A 144 8.05 1.72 -15.42
CA ILE A 144 6.72 1.16 -15.69
C ILE A 144 5.74 2.29 -15.95
N ASP A 145 5.09 2.28 -17.12
CA ASP A 145 3.94 3.11 -17.41
C ASP A 145 2.80 2.21 -17.90
N ILE A 146 1.78 2.07 -17.08
CA ILE A 146 0.61 1.25 -17.40
C ILE A 146 -0.70 2.04 -17.43
N ARG A 147 -0.64 3.36 -17.43
CA ARG A 147 -1.83 4.23 -17.39
C ARG A 147 -2.83 3.88 -18.48
N ASP A 148 -2.37 3.72 -19.71
CA ASP A 148 -3.20 3.26 -20.84
C ASP A 148 -3.79 1.87 -20.62
N GLY A 149 -3.05 0.99 -19.96
CA GLY A 149 -3.53 -0.33 -19.57
C GLY A 149 -4.62 -0.25 -18.51
N ALA A 150 -4.44 0.60 -17.50
CA ALA A 150 -5.39 0.82 -16.43
C ALA A 150 -6.73 1.37 -16.95
N LEU A 151 -6.69 2.34 -17.87
CA LEU A 151 -7.88 2.85 -18.55
C LEU A 151 -8.67 1.76 -19.31
N ARG A 152 -8.00 0.69 -19.75
CA ARG A 152 -8.61 -0.47 -20.37
C ARG A 152 -8.90 -1.62 -19.40
N GLY A 153 -8.74 -1.37 -18.11
CA GLY A 153 -8.99 -2.34 -17.04
C GLY A 153 -7.96 -3.45 -16.93
N LYS A 154 -6.71 -3.21 -17.33
CA LYS A 154 -5.59 -4.09 -17.02
C LYS A 154 -5.09 -3.78 -15.61
N LEU A 155 -4.89 -4.83 -14.82
CA LEU A 155 -4.24 -4.66 -13.52
C LEU A 155 -2.75 -4.33 -13.70
N PRO A 156 -2.14 -3.64 -12.72
CA PRO A 156 -0.70 -3.45 -12.67
C PRO A 156 0.05 -4.77 -12.89
N GLY A 157 1.25 -4.66 -13.44
CA GLY A 157 2.16 -5.77 -13.78
C GLY A 157 2.56 -6.63 -12.57
N PRO A 158 3.86 -6.74 -12.21
CA PRO A 158 4.28 -7.64 -11.13
C PRO A 158 3.51 -7.35 -9.83
N PRO A 159 3.36 -8.34 -8.93
CA PRO A 159 2.68 -8.13 -7.65
C PRO A 159 3.23 -6.86 -6.99
N GLY A 160 2.31 -6.00 -6.53
CA GLY A 160 2.70 -4.80 -5.80
C GLY A 160 3.51 -5.16 -4.56
N PRO A 161 4.35 -4.26 -4.07
CA PRO A 161 5.09 -4.47 -2.83
C PRO A 161 4.13 -4.53 -1.63
N VAL A 162 4.64 -4.96 -0.49
CA VAL A 162 3.99 -4.68 0.81
C VAL A 162 4.17 -3.20 1.15
N THR A 163 3.45 -2.68 2.16
CA THR A 163 3.52 -1.28 2.60
C THR A 163 4.95 -0.75 2.67
N SER A 164 5.85 -1.50 3.30
CA SER A 164 7.26 -1.11 3.51
C SER A 164 8.11 -1.06 2.22
N GLY A 165 7.55 -1.50 1.10
CA GLY A 165 8.14 -1.36 -0.24
C GLY A 165 7.59 -0.19 -1.06
N ILE A 166 6.73 0.66 -0.50
CA ILE A 166 6.05 1.75 -1.20
C ILE A 166 6.72 3.08 -0.93
N VAL A 167 7.03 3.80 -2.00
CA VAL A 167 7.46 5.20 -1.98
C VAL A 167 6.66 5.97 -3.02
N MET A 168 6.20 7.17 -2.67
CA MET A 168 5.44 8.04 -3.58
C MET A 168 5.89 9.49 -3.48
N SER A 169 5.80 10.22 -4.58
CA SER A 169 5.87 11.67 -4.53
C SER A 169 4.66 12.24 -3.78
N ARG A 170 4.87 13.34 -3.09
CA ARG A 170 3.79 14.07 -2.40
C ARG A 170 2.67 14.46 -3.38
N ASP A 171 3.05 14.89 -4.58
CA ASP A 171 2.10 15.28 -5.61
C ASP A 171 1.15 14.12 -5.93
N LEU A 172 1.68 12.96 -6.31
CA LEU A 172 0.87 11.77 -6.58
C LEU A 172 0.02 11.36 -5.35
N MET A 173 0.62 11.36 -4.18
CA MET A 173 -0.10 10.96 -2.95
C MET A 173 -1.25 11.92 -2.62
N SER A 174 -1.13 13.21 -2.96
CA SER A 174 -2.20 14.20 -2.78
C SER A 174 -3.42 13.96 -3.68
N HIS A 175 -3.23 13.32 -4.85
CA HIS A 175 -4.31 12.90 -5.74
C HIS A 175 -5.01 11.62 -5.28
N ILE A 176 -4.29 10.77 -4.53
CA ILE A 176 -4.81 9.49 -4.02
C ILE A 176 -5.53 9.67 -2.67
N LEU A 177 -4.93 10.44 -1.77
CA LEU A 177 -5.48 10.65 -0.42
C LEU A 177 -6.57 11.74 -0.39
N PRO A 178 -7.46 11.74 0.59
CA PRO A 178 -7.62 10.72 1.63
C PRO A 178 -8.21 9.41 1.11
N VAL A 179 -7.77 8.28 1.64
CA VAL A 179 -8.42 6.97 1.44
C VAL A 179 -9.65 6.88 2.35
N THR A 180 -10.71 6.19 1.90
CA THR A 180 -11.87 5.91 2.75
C THR A 180 -11.47 5.07 3.97
N GLU A 181 -11.82 5.52 5.17
CA GLU A 181 -11.50 4.82 6.42
C GLU A 181 -12.30 3.51 6.61
N ALA A 182 -13.22 3.20 5.69
CA ALA A 182 -13.83 1.88 5.61
C ALA A 182 -12.79 0.77 5.30
N ILE A 183 -11.67 1.13 4.66
CA ILE A 183 -10.54 0.22 4.40
C ILE A 183 -9.62 0.22 5.62
N ARG A 184 -9.93 -0.64 6.60
CA ARG A 184 -9.23 -0.67 7.88
C ARG A 184 -7.88 -1.39 7.85
N ILE A 185 -7.69 -2.32 6.92
CA ILE A 185 -6.46 -3.11 6.72
C ILE A 185 -6.15 -3.20 5.23
N THR A 186 -4.90 -3.47 4.86
CA THR A 186 -4.40 -3.54 3.48
C THR A 186 -4.79 -2.33 2.62
N ALA A 187 -4.75 -1.13 3.20
CA ALA A 187 -4.98 0.13 2.49
C ALA A 187 -3.87 0.43 1.46
N ASP A 188 -2.71 -0.20 1.61
CA ASP A 188 -1.62 -0.23 0.62
C ASP A 188 -2.09 -0.70 -0.76
N SER A 189 -2.99 -1.67 -0.84
CA SER A 189 -3.55 -2.12 -2.12
C SER A 189 -4.25 -0.99 -2.89
N TYR A 190 -4.98 -0.11 -2.19
CA TYR A 190 -5.60 1.06 -2.82
C TYR A 190 -4.55 2.03 -3.36
N LEU A 191 -3.51 2.29 -2.56
CA LEU A 191 -2.39 3.16 -2.96
C LEU A 191 -1.68 2.60 -4.20
N ILE A 192 -1.38 1.29 -4.23
CA ILE A 192 -0.70 0.61 -5.34
C ILE A 192 -1.52 0.70 -6.62
N PHE A 193 -2.83 0.41 -6.57
CA PHE A 193 -3.70 0.46 -7.75
C PHE A 193 -3.76 1.87 -8.32
N LEU A 194 -3.97 2.88 -7.48
CA LEU A 194 -4.08 4.25 -7.94
C LEU A 194 -2.73 4.84 -8.37
N ALA A 195 -1.65 4.59 -7.64
CA ALA A 195 -0.32 5.03 -8.03
C ALA A 195 0.02 4.55 -9.44
N SER A 196 -0.18 3.25 -9.70
CA SER A 196 0.10 2.64 -10.99
C SER A 196 -0.84 3.11 -12.11
N ALA A 197 -2.09 3.48 -11.78
CA ALA A 197 -3.07 3.95 -12.75
C ALA A 197 -2.93 5.45 -13.09
N LEU A 198 -2.42 6.25 -12.16
CA LEU A 198 -2.35 7.71 -12.29
C LEU A 198 -0.98 8.21 -12.74
N SER A 199 0.09 7.46 -12.47
CA SER A 199 1.46 7.89 -12.76
C SER A 199 2.34 6.74 -13.25
N PRO A 200 3.34 7.01 -14.11
CA PRO A 200 4.44 6.08 -14.28
C PRO A 200 5.25 5.96 -12.99
N GLY A 201 6.06 4.92 -12.88
CA GLY A 201 6.94 4.73 -11.74
C GLY A 201 8.07 3.78 -12.01
N ILE A 202 8.84 3.51 -10.96
CA ILE A 202 10.03 2.67 -11.03
C ILE A 202 9.85 1.48 -10.08
N HIS A 203 10.15 0.30 -10.56
CA HIS A 203 10.35 -0.87 -9.72
C HIS A 203 11.86 -1.11 -9.58
N LEU A 204 12.40 -0.91 -8.37
CA LEU A 204 13.80 -1.22 -8.07
C LEU A 204 13.99 -2.73 -7.96
N GLU A 205 15.21 -3.18 -8.31
CA GLU A 205 15.58 -4.58 -8.24
C GLU A 205 15.97 -5.02 -6.83
N GLU A 206 16.51 -4.13 -6.04
CA GLU A 206 17.02 -4.41 -4.71
C GLU A 206 15.96 -4.33 -3.61
N ALA A 207 16.07 -5.22 -2.62
CA ALA A 207 15.26 -5.14 -1.42
C ALA A 207 15.83 -4.06 -0.49
N LEU A 208 15.01 -3.07 -0.13
CA LEU A 208 15.42 -1.94 0.70
C LEU A 208 14.70 -1.91 2.06
N ALA A 209 13.98 -3.00 2.39
CA ALA A 209 13.30 -3.19 3.66
C ALA A 209 13.23 -4.67 4.03
N VAL A 210 12.96 -4.92 5.29
CA VAL A 210 12.67 -6.25 5.82
C VAL A 210 11.26 -6.29 6.36
N GLN A 211 10.45 -7.22 5.85
CA GLN A 211 9.16 -7.58 6.40
C GLN A 211 9.34 -8.67 7.44
N ARG A 212 8.97 -8.40 8.69
CA ARG A 212 9.01 -9.40 9.76
C ARG A 212 7.72 -10.22 9.79
N ILE A 213 7.87 -11.55 9.78
CA ILE A 213 6.75 -12.49 9.87
C ILE A 213 6.67 -13.03 11.29
N HIS A 214 5.58 -12.77 11.96
CA HIS A 214 5.32 -13.17 13.34
C HIS A 214 3.83 -13.47 13.57
N ASP A 215 3.51 -14.04 14.72
CA ASP A 215 2.15 -14.47 15.08
C ASP A 215 1.12 -13.33 15.21
N ALA A 216 1.59 -12.11 15.47
CA ALA A 216 0.76 -10.93 15.57
C ALA A 216 0.51 -10.19 14.22
N ASN A 217 1.00 -10.70 13.07
CA ASN A 217 0.67 -10.10 11.78
C ASN A 217 -0.84 -10.13 11.51
N HIS A 218 -1.44 -8.95 11.35
CA HIS A 218 -2.91 -8.82 11.24
C HIS A 218 -3.52 -9.45 9.98
N TYR A 219 -2.74 -9.70 8.95
CA TYR A 219 -3.26 -10.16 7.66
C TYR A 219 -2.61 -11.46 7.14
N THR A 220 -1.29 -11.59 7.25
CA THR A 220 -0.49 -12.57 6.50
C THR A 220 -0.88 -14.04 6.76
N LEU A 221 -1.24 -14.39 8.00
CA LEU A 221 -1.53 -15.76 8.44
C LEU A 221 -3.02 -16.07 8.65
N ARG A 222 -3.93 -15.19 8.19
CA ARG A 222 -5.36 -15.34 8.45
C ARG A 222 -6.02 -16.43 7.60
N PRO A 223 -6.84 -17.31 8.23
CA PRO A 223 -7.57 -18.36 7.50
C PRO A 223 -8.72 -17.79 6.63
N ASP A 224 -9.28 -16.62 6.99
CA ASP A 224 -10.37 -15.92 6.29
C ASP A 224 -9.86 -14.90 5.24
N ARG A 225 -8.60 -15.03 4.81
CA ARG A 225 -7.93 -14.11 3.90
C ARG A 225 -8.73 -13.82 2.62
N LEU A 226 -9.32 -14.84 2.00
CA LEU A 226 -10.11 -14.65 0.76
C LEU A 226 -11.32 -13.75 0.98
N LEU A 227 -12.01 -13.89 2.11
CA LEU A 227 -13.15 -13.03 2.45
C LEU A 227 -12.71 -11.59 2.73
N ILE A 228 -11.59 -11.44 3.44
CA ILE A 228 -11.00 -10.13 3.72
C ILE A 228 -10.59 -9.45 2.41
N GLU A 229 -9.86 -10.16 1.52
CA GLU A 229 -9.49 -9.63 0.20
C GLU A 229 -10.74 -9.22 -0.61
N ALA A 230 -11.79 -10.02 -0.58
CA ALA A 230 -13.02 -9.70 -1.28
C ALA A 230 -13.62 -8.39 -0.75
N ARG A 231 -13.77 -8.28 0.57
CA ARG A 231 -14.31 -7.08 1.22
C ARG A 231 -13.51 -5.82 0.87
N ILE A 232 -12.18 -5.90 1.00
CA ILE A 232 -11.31 -4.76 0.74
C ILE A 232 -11.35 -4.37 -0.74
N HIS A 233 -11.24 -5.32 -1.65
CA HIS A 233 -11.29 -5.02 -3.08
C HIS A 233 -12.66 -4.51 -3.55
N LEU A 234 -13.77 -4.89 -2.91
CA LEU A 234 -15.08 -4.29 -3.15
C LEU A 234 -15.09 -2.81 -2.76
N LEU A 235 -14.57 -2.48 -1.56
CA LEU A 235 -14.45 -1.10 -1.10
C LEU A 235 -13.51 -0.28 -1.99
N ILE A 236 -12.37 -0.86 -2.40
CA ILE A 236 -11.43 -0.24 -3.33
C ILE A 236 -12.11 0.08 -4.67
N ALA A 237 -12.81 -0.88 -5.26
CA ALA A 237 -13.48 -0.69 -6.53
C ALA A 237 -14.57 0.40 -6.47
N GLU A 238 -15.33 0.43 -5.37
CA GLU A 238 -16.35 1.45 -5.12
C GLU A 238 -15.74 2.85 -4.99
N GLU A 239 -14.69 2.98 -4.16
CA GLU A 239 -14.03 4.26 -3.93
C GLU A 239 -13.29 4.77 -5.18
N MET A 240 -12.61 3.88 -5.92
CA MET A 240 -11.98 4.23 -7.18
C MET A 240 -13.00 4.74 -8.20
N ARG A 241 -14.12 4.05 -8.38
CA ARG A 241 -15.18 4.50 -9.29
C ARG A 241 -15.72 5.88 -8.90
N ARG A 242 -15.90 6.12 -7.59
CA ARG A 242 -16.43 7.38 -7.07
C ARG A 242 -15.48 8.55 -7.30
N ARG A 243 -14.18 8.36 -7.09
CA ARG A 243 -13.16 9.43 -7.16
C ARG A 243 -12.51 9.55 -8.53
N HIS A 244 -12.39 8.46 -9.26
CA HIS A 244 -11.72 8.33 -10.55
C HIS A 244 -12.63 7.62 -11.55
N PRO A 245 -13.75 8.26 -11.95
CA PRO A 245 -14.73 7.64 -12.86
C PRO A 245 -14.13 7.25 -14.21
N GLU A 246 -13.05 7.89 -14.65
CA GLU A 246 -12.31 7.54 -15.86
C GLU A 246 -11.65 6.15 -15.77
N LEU A 247 -11.37 5.64 -14.55
CA LEU A 247 -10.80 4.32 -14.30
C LEU A 247 -11.86 3.21 -14.13
N TRP A 248 -13.09 3.43 -14.62
CA TRP A 248 -14.18 2.48 -14.42
C TRP A 248 -13.88 1.05 -14.92
N HIS A 249 -13.11 0.90 -16.00
CA HIS A 249 -12.68 -0.42 -16.47
C HIS A 249 -11.79 -1.15 -15.45
N LEU A 250 -10.87 -0.42 -14.81
CA LEU A 250 -10.01 -0.98 -13.77
C LEU A 250 -10.84 -1.28 -12.51
N SER A 251 -11.75 -0.39 -12.13
CA SER A 251 -12.67 -0.59 -11.01
C SER A 251 -13.53 -1.84 -11.23
N ASN A 252 -14.08 -2.04 -12.44
CA ASN A 252 -14.82 -3.25 -12.80
C ASN A 252 -13.96 -4.52 -12.72
N HIS A 253 -12.69 -4.45 -13.10
CA HIS A 253 -11.78 -5.58 -12.99
C HIS A 253 -11.55 -5.96 -11.52
N ILE A 254 -11.24 -4.98 -10.65
CA ILE A 254 -11.04 -5.20 -9.22
C ILE A 254 -12.31 -5.75 -8.59
N PHE A 255 -13.47 -5.16 -8.90
CA PHE A 255 -14.77 -5.64 -8.45
C PHE A 255 -15.03 -7.10 -8.84
N SER A 256 -14.83 -7.45 -10.11
CA SER A 256 -15.09 -8.80 -10.60
C SER A 256 -14.15 -9.84 -9.96
N ARG A 257 -12.89 -9.45 -9.69
CA ARG A 257 -11.94 -10.28 -8.95
C ARG A 257 -12.36 -10.46 -7.49
N ALA A 258 -12.84 -9.39 -6.85
CA ALA A 258 -13.37 -9.43 -5.50
C ALA A 258 -14.59 -10.36 -5.38
N MET A 259 -15.51 -10.29 -6.34
CA MET A 259 -16.66 -11.19 -6.42
C MET A 259 -16.25 -12.65 -6.53
N ALA A 260 -15.23 -12.95 -7.33
CA ALA A 260 -14.72 -14.32 -7.44
C ALA A 260 -14.14 -14.83 -6.10
N ASN A 261 -13.39 -13.99 -5.37
CA ASN A 261 -12.88 -14.32 -4.03
C ASN A 261 -14.04 -14.52 -3.03
N TYR A 262 -15.05 -13.66 -3.07
CA TYR A 262 -16.22 -13.76 -2.21
C TYR A 262 -16.97 -15.09 -2.41
N HIS A 263 -17.17 -15.50 -3.66
CA HIS A 263 -17.78 -16.80 -3.96
C HIS A 263 -16.93 -17.99 -3.52
N LEU A 264 -15.60 -17.90 -3.62
CA LEU A 264 -14.69 -18.96 -3.19
C LEU A 264 -14.62 -19.07 -1.66
N ALA A 265 -14.78 -17.97 -0.94
CA ALA A 265 -14.83 -17.97 0.53
C ALA A 265 -16.04 -18.75 1.07
N ALA A 266 -17.06 -18.98 0.25
CA ALA A 266 -18.27 -19.77 0.54
C ALA A 266 -18.98 -19.36 1.87
N THR A 267 -18.73 -18.14 2.35
CA THR A 267 -19.27 -17.61 3.59
C THR A 267 -20.13 -16.40 3.27
N ALA A 268 -21.36 -16.38 3.75
CA ALA A 268 -22.24 -15.22 3.61
C ALA A 268 -21.70 -14.06 4.47
N ASP A 269 -21.54 -12.89 3.86
CA ASP A 269 -21.11 -11.66 4.53
C ASP A 269 -21.99 -10.50 4.06
N GLU A 270 -22.66 -9.87 5.03
CA GLU A 270 -23.62 -8.81 4.76
C GLU A 270 -22.95 -7.55 4.22
N SER A 271 -21.73 -7.23 4.69
CA SER A 271 -20.97 -6.07 4.22
C SER A 271 -20.56 -6.23 2.76
N CYS A 272 -20.07 -7.42 2.37
CA CYS A 272 -19.77 -7.73 0.97
C CYS A 272 -21.04 -7.66 0.11
N SER A 273 -22.15 -8.21 0.57
CA SER A 273 -23.44 -8.17 -0.15
C SER A 273 -23.95 -6.75 -0.35
N SER A 274 -23.78 -5.87 0.65
CA SER A 274 -24.12 -4.46 0.57
C SER A 274 -23.24 -3.72 -0.46
N SER A 275 -21.91 -3.88 -0.39
CA SER A 275 -20.99 -3.27 -1.33
C SER A 275 -21.22 -3.73 -2.77
N VAL A 276 -21.51 -5.02 -2.97
CA VAL A 276 -21.87 -5.55 -4.30
C VAL A 276 -23.12 -4.87 -4.84
N ARG A 277 -24.16 -4.76 -4.03
CA ARG A 277 -25.42 -4.11 -4.43
C ARG A 277 -25.18 -2.64 -4.79
N THR A 278 -24.48 -1.91 -3.94
CA THR A 278 -24.13 -0.50 -4.16
C THR A 278 -23.34 -0.33 -5.46
N TYR A 279 -22.30 -1.15 -5.67
CA TYR A 279 -21.47 -1.08 -6.86
C TYR A 279 -22.27 -1.32 -8.15
N VAL A 280 -23.09 -2.37 -8.17
CA VAL A 280 -23.90 -2.76 -9.33
C VAL A 280 -24.99 -1.71 -9.62
N CYS A 281 -25.67 -1.17 -8.60
CA CYS A 281 -26.69 -0.14 -8.77
C CYS A 281 -26.09 1.18 -9.33
N ASN A 282 -24.85 1.46 -9.05
CA ASN A 282 -24.15 2.67 -9.53
C ASN A 282 -23.48 2.47 -10.90
N ALA A 283 -23.51 1.26 -11.47
CA ALA A 283 -22.95 0.99 -12.79
C ALA A 283 -23.85 1.57 -13.90
N SER A 284 -23.25 2.27 -14.84
CA SER A 284 -23.94 2.78 -16.04
C SER A 284 -24.24 1.62 -17.01
N LEU A 285 -25.20 1.83 -17.91
CA LEU A 285 -25.55 0.83 -18.94
C LEU A 285 -24.36 0.43 -19.82
N VAL A 286 -23.42 1.35 -20.05
CA VAL A 286 -22.21 1.10 -20.85
C VAL A 286 -21.25 0.14 -20.14
N GLU A 287 -21.26 0.10 -18.82
CA GLU A 287 -20.37 -0.74 -18.01
C GLU A 287 -20.85 -2.18 -17.84
N TRP A 288 -22.16 -2.42 -18.00
CA TRP A 288 -22.75 -3.74 -17.78
C TRP A 288 -22.11 -4.86 -18.63
N PRO A 289 -21.85 -4.69 -19.95
CA PRO A 289 -21.18 -5.72 -20.73
C PRO A 289 -19.79 -6.08 -20.20
N ASP A 290 -18.99 -5.09 -19.79
CA ASP A 290 -17.66 -5.30 -19.24
C ASP A 290 -17.72 -6.04 -17.88
N LEU A 291 -18.66 -5.68 -17.01
CA LEU A 291 -18.89 -6.36 -15.73
C LEU A 291 -19.25 -7.83 -15.94
N PHE A 292 -20.18 -8.13 -16.85
CA PHE A 292 -20.59 -9.51 -17.15
C PHE A 292 -19.45 -10.35 -17.71
N LEU A 293 -18.71 -9.83 -18.69
CA LEU A 293 -17.59 -10.53 -19.30
C LEU A 293 -16.49 -10.85 -18.31
N ARG A 294 -16.14 -9.89 -17.45
CA ARG A 294 -15.12 -10.07 -16.40
C ARG A 294 -15.58 -11.04 -15.32
N ALA A 295 -16.83 -10.95 -14.88
CA ALA A 295 -17.38 -11.88 -13.90
C ALA A 295 -17.39 -13.32 -14.43
N ALA A 296 -17.79 -13.52 -15.70
CA ALA A 296 -17.74 -14.83 -16.37
C ALA A 296 -16.29 -15.37 -16.49
N TYR A 297 -15.35 -14.51 -16.91
CA TYR A 297 -13.92 -14.86 -17.02
C TYR A 297 -13.34 -15.35 -15.69
N HIS A 298 -13.54 -14.58 -14.60
CA HIS A 298 -13.01 -14.95 -13.29
C HIS A 298 -13.66 -16.21 -12.73
N ARG A 299 -14.95 -16.43 -13.00
CA ARG A 299 -15.67 -17.64 -12.59
C ARG A 299 -15.14 -18.90 -13.29
N ILE A 300 -14.77 -18.80 -14.56
CA ILE A 300 -14.22 -19.93 -15.34
C ILE A 300 -12.79 -20.24 -14.88
N ARG A 301 -11.93 -19.22 -14.75
CA ARG A 301 -10.50 -19.41 -14.48
C ARG A 301 -10.19 -19.90 -13.05
N ARG A 302 -11.11 -19.69 -12.12
CA ARG A 302 -10.97 -20.07 -10.69
C ARG A 302 -11.78 -21.30 -10.30
N ARG A 303 -12.35 -22.03 -11.25
CA ARG A 303 -12.92 -23.36 -10.94
C ARG A 303 -11.78 -24.24 -10.41
N PRO A 304 -11.93 -24.84 -9.19
CA PRO A 304 -10.97 -25.84 -8.74
C PRO A 304 -10.92 -26.93 -9.81
N SER A 305 -9.70 -27.29 -10.25
CA SER A 305 -9.50 -28.49 -11.06
C SER A 305 -10.17 -29.63 -10.29
N ARG A 306 -11.24 -30.20 -10.85
CA ARG A 306 -11.81 -31.43 -10.34
C ARG A 306 -10.71 -32.49 -10.47
N GLY A 307 -10.00 -32.73 -9.33
CA GLY A 307 -9.19 -33.92 -9.16
C GLY A 307 -10.09 -35.14 -8.96
#